data_84e95a09c7ea59244a97a99e2164bf8e
#
_entry.id   84e95a09c7ea59244a97a99e2164bf8e
#
_cell.length_a   1.000
_cell.length_b   1.000
_cell.length_c   1.000
_cell.angle_alpha   90.00
_cell.angle_beta   90.00
_cell.angle_gamma   90.00
#
_symmetry.space_group_name_H-M   'P 1'
#
loop_
_entity.id
_entity.type
_entity.pdbx_description
1 polymer ?
#
loop_
_entity_poly.entity_id
_entity_poly.type
_entity_poly.pdbx_seq_one_letter_code
_entity_poly.pdbx_strand_id
1 'polypeptide(L)'
;MAKEVKQNTYNKIVDASLDLFNEQGERNISTNHIAAHLSISPGNLYYHFRNKDEIILQLFKRYRQDTLSYLKEYQAPSSTVSVWNFVHNVFDVMWRYRFLFADTNTLLARSEELAQEYHQFTEAEVTPAIAQQCQVLIDCGFIDIDAASLKRCTTNIWLISKYWFVFESSAQQQEPLDEQAKFRGIKQVMSIVQPYVTQEYRAAYDAIINRDDL
;
A
#
# COMPACT_ATOMS: atom_id res chain seq x y z
N MET A 1 2.31 4.92 -34.09
CA MET A 1 0.95 4.29 -34.12
C MET A 1 0.95 2.85 -33.59
N ALA A 2 1.58 1.82 -34.22
CA ALA A 2 1.50 0.43 -33.71
C ALA A 2 2.08 0.24 -32.30
N LYS A 3 3.21 0.87 -31.96
CA LYS A 3 3.86 0.80 -30.63
C LYS A 3 3.01 1.51 -29.56
N GLU A 4 2.36 2.59 -29.91
CA GLU A 4 1.49 3.39 -29.05
C GLU A 4 0.16 2.67 -28.75
N VAL A 5 -0.44 2.02 -29.75
CA VAL A 5 -1.64 1.17 -29.59
C VAL A 5 -1.34 -0.04 -28.70
N LYS A 6 -0.16 -0.66 -28.87
CA LYS A 6 0.30 -1.78 -28.03
C LYS A 6 0.45 -1.37 -26.58
N GLN A 7 1.08 -0.22 -26.30
CA GLN A 7 1.25 0.31 -24.94
C GLN A 7 -0.11 0.68 -24.31
N ASN A 8 -1.04 1.19 -25.08
CA ASN A 8 -2.40 1.50 -24.60
C ASN A 8 -3.15 0.22 -24.18
N THR A 9 -3.15 -0.85 -25.01
CA THR A 9 -3.80 -2.12 -24.67
C THR A 9 -3.16 -2.78 -23.46
N TYR A 10 -1.84 -2.80 -23.35
CA TYR A 10 -1.11 -3.29 -22.20
C TYR A 10 -1.58 -2.61 -20.90
N ASN A 11 -1.61 -1.27 -20.89
CA ASN A 11 -2.05 -0.52 -19.72
C ASN A 11 -3.53 -0.78 -19.39
N LYS A 12 -4.42 -0.85 -20.40
CA LYS A 12 -5.83 -1.19 -20.19
C LYS A 12 -6.02 -2.55 -19.53
N ILE A 13 -5.22 -3.56 -19.91
CA ILE A 13 -5.27 -4.88 -19.28
C ILE A 13 -4.87 -4.78 -17.82
N VAL A 14 -3.78 -4.07 -17.50
CA VAL A 14 -3.30 -3.93 -16.12
C VAL A 14 -4.31 -3.15 -15.27
N ASP A 15 -4.87 -2.05 -15.80
CA ASP A 15 -5.84 -1.21 -15.08
C ASP A 15 -7.14 -1.98 -14.80
N ALA A 16 -7.72 -2.62 -15.82
CA ALA A 16 -8.94 -3.44 -15.66
C ALA A 16 -8.71 -4.63 -14.72
N SER A 17 -7.50 -5.21 -14.72
CA SER A 17 -7.18 -6.30 -13.79
C SER A 17 -7.12 -5.80 -12.34
N LEU A 18 -6.59 -4.60 -12.10
CA LEU A 18 -6.58 -3.98 -10.78
C LEU A 18 -7.99 -3.82 -10.23
N ASP A 19 -8.90 -3.25 -11.05
CA ASP A 19 -10.28 -3.02 -10.66
C ASP A 19 -10.99 -4.36 -10.35
N LEU A 20 -10.90 -5.33 -11.26
CA LEU A 20 -11.52 -6.64 -11.09
C LEU A 20 -10.98 -7.40 -9.86
N PHE A 21 -9.66 -7.34 -9.61
CA PHE A 21 -9.06 -8.01 -8.45
C PHE A 21 -9.49 -7.36 -7.14
N ASN A 22 -9.62 -6.05 -7.11
CA ASN A 22 -10.09 -5.32 -5.94
C ASN A 22 -11.58 -5.53 -5.65
N GLU A 23 -12.42 -5.65 -6.69
CA GLU A 23 -13.88 -5.75 -6.56
C GLU A 23 -14.35 -7.18 -6.31
N GLN A 24 -13.75 -8.15 -7.00
CA GLN A 24 -14.25 -9.52 -7.04
C GLN A 24 -13.30 -10.54 -6.43
N GLY A 25 -12.11 -10.08 -5.98
CA GLY A 25 -11.04 -10.93 -5.46
C GLY A 25 -10.21 -11.60 -6.57
N GLU A 26 -8.90 -11.54 -6.43
CA GLU A 26 -7.94 -12.05 -7.43
C GLU A 26 -8.20 -13.52 -7.79
N ARG A 27 -8.53 -14.36 -6.79
CA ARG A 27 -8.75 -15.81 -6.98
C ARG A 27 -9.90 -16.13 -7.93
N ASN A 28 -10.93 -15.26 -7.97
CA ASN A 28 -12.13 -15.44 -8.78
C ASN A 28 -11.97 -14.98 -10.22
N ILE A 29 -10.92 -14.23 -10.52
CA ILE A 29 -10.68 -13.60 -11.83
C ILE A 29 -9.63 -14.40 -12.61
N SER A 30 -10.01 -14.85 -13.82
CA SER A 30 -9.12 -15.44 -14.81
C SER A 30 -8.72 -14.44 -15.90
N THR A 31 -7.70 -14.76 -16.69
CA THR A 31 -7.33 -13.97 -17.88
C THR A 31 -8.49 -13.87 -18.90
N ASN A 32 -9.34 -14.90 -19.00
CA ASN A 32 -10.53 -14.86 -19.85
C ASN A 32 -11.59 -13.87 -19.34
N HIS A 33 -11.76 -13.74 -18.01
CA HIS A 33 -12.65 -12.73 -17.43
C HIS A 33 -12.15 -11.32 -17.77
N ILE A 34 -10.84 -11.07 -17.65
CA ILE A 34 -10.22 -9.78 -18.01
C ILE A 34 -10.39 -9.48 -19.50
N ALA A 35 -10.15 -10.46 -20.39
CA ALA A 35 -10.34 -10.28 -21.82
C ALA A 35 -11.80 -9.98 -22.18
N ALA A 36 -12.74 -10.68 -21.58
CA ALA A 36 -14.18 -10.45 -21.76
C ALA A 36 -14.59 -9.05 -21.27
N HIS A 37 -14.13 -8.62 -20.08
CA HIS A 37 -14.41 -7.30 -19.54
C HIS A 37 -13.94 -6.17 -20.47
N LEU A 38 -12.78 -6.34 -21.11
CA LEU A 38 -12.20 -5.38 -22.06
C LEU A 38 -12.73 -5.53 -23.48
N SER A 39 -13.61 -6.51 -23.75
CA SER A 39 -14.08 -6.84 -25.10
C SER A 39 -12.94 -7.10 -26.10
N ILE A 40 -11.86 -7.75 -25.63
CA ILE A 40 -10.74 -8.21 -26.48
C ILE A 40 -10.70 -9.73 -26.56
N SER A 41 -10.07 -10.27 -27.61
CA SER A 41 -9.89 -11.73 -27.70
C SER A 41 -8.87 -12.23 -26.65
N PRO A 42 -9.03 -13.45 -26.13
CA PRO A 42 -8.00 -14.06 -25.27
C PRO A 42 -6.61 -14.07 -25.90
N GLY A 43 -6.51 -14.29 -27.23
CA GLY A 43 -5.26 -14.22 -27.96
C GLY A 43 -4.59 -12.84 -27.92
N ASN A 44 -5.39 -11.77 -27.91
CA ASN A 44 -4.87 -10.41 -27.76
C ASN A 44 -4.32 -10.19 -26.33
N LEU A 45 -4.99 -10.69 -25.29
CA LEU A 45 -4.47 -10.63 -23.92
C LEU A 45 -3.17 -11.43 -23.79
N TYR A 46 -3.12 -12.68 -24.32
CA TYR A 46 -1.93 -13.53 -24.27
C TYR A 46 -0.74 -13.00 -25.11
N TYR A 47 -1.00 -12.10 -26.05
CA TYR A 47 0.08 -11.37 -26.72
C TYR A 47 0.83 -10.42 -25.78
N HIS A 48 0.17 -9.92 -24.73
CA HIS A 48 0.75 -8.99 -23.75
C HIS A 48 1.24 -9.69 -22.48
N PHE A 49 0.51 -10.71 -21.99
CA PHE A 49 0.77 -11.40 -20.73
C PHE A 49 0.58 -12.92 -20.92
N ARG A 50 1.57 -13.71 -20.58
CA ARG A 50 1.52 -15.18 -20.72
C ARG A 50 0.52 -15.81 -19.75
N ASN A 51 0.35 -15.22 -18.59
CA ASN A 51 -0.53 -15.69 -17.53
C ASN A 51 -0.96 -14.54 -16.60
N LYS A 52 -1.82 -14.85 -15.63
CA LYS A 52 -2.32 -13.90 -14.64
C LYS A 52 -1.19 -13.41 -13.71
N ASP A 53 -0.21 -14.24 -13.40
CA ASP A 53 0.87 -13.89 -12.47
C ASP A 53 1.79 -12.79 -13.04
N GLU A 54 1.98 -12.75 -14.36
CA GLU A 54 2.67 -11.63 -15.00
C GLU A 54 1.91 -10.30 -14.86
N ILE A 55 0.57 -10.33 -14.90
CA ILE A 55 -0.25 -9.13 -14.67
C ILE A 55 -0.10 -8.68 -13.21
N ILE A 56 -0.16 -9.62 -12.26
CA ILE A 56 0.01 -9.34 -10.82
C ILE A 56 1.39 -8.76 -10.55
N LEU A 57 2.44 -9.29 -11.17
CA LEU A 57 3.79 -8.77 -11.07
C LEU A 57 3.87 -7.30 -11.55
N GLN A 58 3.21 -6.96 -12.68
CA GLN A 58 3.16 -5.58 -13.15
C GLN A 58 2.39 -4.66 -12.20
N LEU A 59 1.32 -5.14 -11.62
CA LEU A 59 0.57 -4.40 -10.60
C LEU A 59 1.42 -4.19 -9.33
N PHE A 60 2.19 -5.19 -8.92
CA PHE A 60 3.12 -5.05 -7.80
C PHE A 60 4.24 -4.03 -8.11
N LYS A 61 4.81 -4.05 -9.32
CA LYS A 61 5.83 -3.06 -9.75
C LYS A 61 5.27 -1.64 -9.74
N ARG A 62 4.01 -1.43 -10.13
CA ARG A 62 3.33 -0.13 -10.02
C ARG A 62 3.10 0.27 -8.56
N TYR A 63 2.59 -0.65 -7.73
CA TYR A 63 2.45 -0.43 -6.29
C TYR A 63 3.76 0.00 -5.64
N ARG A 64 4.86 -0.72 -5.93
CA ARG A 64 6.21 -0.39 -5.44
C ARG A 64 6.62 1.02 -5.85
N GLN A 65 6.45 1.36 -7.13
CA GLN A 65 6.80 2.69 -7.65
C GLN A 65 5.97 3.79 -6.99
N ASP A 66 4.63 3.63 -6.91
CA ASP A 66 3.74 4.60 -6.31
C ASP A 66 4.08 4.81 -4.82
N THR A 67 4.29 3.72 -4.06
CA THR A 67 4.68 3.80 -2.65
C THR A 67 6.00 4.52 -2.45
N LEU A 68 7.03 4.16 -3.22
CA LEU A 68 8.35 4.76 -3.06
C LEU A 68 8.40 6.21 -3.50
N SER A 69 7.56 6.65 -4.45
CA SER A 69 7.49 8.06 -4.82
C SER A 69 7.02 8.92 -3.63
N TYR A 70 5.95 8.51 -2.94
CA TYR A 70 5.48 9.21 -1.73
C TYR A 70 6.50 9.18 -0.59
N LEU A 71 7.13 8.03 -0.35
CA LEU A 71 8.12 7.91 0.72
C LEU A 71 9.35 8.79 0.49
N LYS A 72 9.79 8.97 -0.76
CA LYS A 72 10.98 9.77 -1.10
C LYS A 72 10.72 11.28 -1.15
N GLU A 73 9.50 11.69 -1.46
CA GLU A 73 9.13 13.11 -1.59
C GLU A 73 8.81 13.77 -0.24
N TYR A 74 8.73 13.00 0.84
CA TYR A 74 8.40 13.52 2.15
C TYR A 74 9.51 14.44 2.69
N GLN A 75 9.12 15.64 3.03
CA GLN A 75 9.96 16.65 3.69
C GLN A 75 9.56 16.76 5.17
N ALA A 76 10.43 17.43 5.97
CA ALA A 76 10.12 17.69 7.38
C ALA A 76 8.71 18.28 7.54
N PRO A 77 7.84 17.70 8.39
CA PRO A 77 6.48 18.16 8.52
C PRO A 77 6.46 19.56 9.14
N SER A 78 5.62 20.43 8.59
CA SER A 78 5.37 21.76 9.16
C SER A 78 4.31 21.75 10.26
N SER A 79 3.58 20.64 10.41
CA SER A 79 2.49 20.51 11.38
C SER A 79 2.07 19.04 11.54
N THR A 80 1.27 18.78 12.57
CA THR A 80 0.64 17.45 12.76
C THR A 80 -0.26 17.06 11.58
N VAL A 81 -0.93 18.04 10.94
CA VAL A 81 -1.75 17.81 9.75
C VAL A 81 -0.91 17.29 8.59
N SER A 82 0.32 17.78 8.41
CA SER A 82 1.19 17.27 7.35
C SER A 82 1.66 15.83 7.60
N VAL A 83 1.85 15.43 8.86
CA VAL A 83 2.11 14.01 9.22
C VAL A 83 0.91 13.14 8.89
N TRP A 84 -0.30 13.57 9.27
CA TRP A 84 -1.53 12.88 8.92
C TRP A 84 -1.70 12.69 7.40
N ASN A 85 -1.55 13.77 6.63
CA ASN A 85 -1.68 13.73 5.17
C ASN A 85 -0.67 12.80 4.52
N PHE A 86 0.55 12.74 5.05
CA PHE A 86 1.57 11.83 4.56
C PHE A 86 1.13 10.36 4.76
N VAL A 87 0.73 9.98 5.97
CA VAL A 87 0.25 8.62 6.27
C VAL A 87 -1.00 8.30 5.44
N HIS A 88 -1.91 9.27 5.29
CA HIS A 88 -3.11 9.13 4.46
C HIS A 88 -2.77 8.80 3.02
N ASN A 89 -1.84 9.54 2.40
CA ASN A 89 -1.44 9.29 1.01
C ASN A 89 -0.81 7.88 0.83
N VAL A 90 -0.03 7.42 1.80
CA VAL A 90 0.50 6.04 1.77
C VAL A 90 -0.63 5.02 1.83
N PHE A 91 -1.62 5.22 2.71
CA PHE A 91 -2.78 4.33 2.80
C PHE A 91 -3.68 4.39 1.57
N ASP A 92 -3.77 5.53 0.87
CA ASP A 92 -4.47 5.63 -0.41
C ASP A 92 -3.79 4.79 -1.50
N VAL A 93 -2.47 4.77 -1.55
CA VAL A 93 -1.75 3.85 -2.45
C VAL A 93 -2.03 2.41 -2.07
N MET A 94 -1.95 2.05 -0.80
CA MET A 94 -2.24 0.68 -0.34
C MET A 94 -3.69 0.28 -0.63
N TRP A 95 -4.65 1.17 -0.45
CA TRP A 95 -6.06 0.94 -0.77
C TRP A 95 -6.28 0.69 -2.27
N ARG A 96 -5.61 1.45 -3.13
CA ARG A 96 -5.66 1.25 -4.58
C ARG A 96 -5.22 -0.16 -4.98
N TYR A 97 -4.23 -0.72 -4.31
CA TYR A 97 -3.68 -2.06 -4.59
C TYR A 97 -4.06 -3.09 -3.51
N ARG A 98 -5.22 -2.94 -2.84
CA ARG A 98 -5.59 -3.74 -1.65
C ARG A 98 -5.68 -5.23 -1.89
N PHE A 99 -5.92 -5.68 -3.12
CA PHE A 99 -5.93 -7.11 -3.45
C PHE A 99 -4.57 -7.78 -3.17
N LEU A 100 -3.45 -7.06 -3.28
CA LEU A 100 -2.11 -7.57 -2.99
C LEU A 100 -1.96 -7.98 -1.53
N PHE A 101 -2.68 -7.30 -0.64
CA PHE A 101 -2.62 -7.55 0.80
C PHE A 101 -3.56 -8.66 1.24
N ALA A 102 -4.64 -8.89 0.51
CA ALA A 102 -5.68 -9.87 0.88
C ALA A 102 -5.13 -11.30 1.02
N ASP A 103 -4.15 -11.67 0.22
CA ASP A 103 -3.54 -13.01 0.25
C ASP A 103 -2.09 -13.01 -0.25
N THR A 104 -1.29 -12.11 0.29
CA THR A 104 0.12 -11.92 -0.08
C THR A 104 0.88 -13.26 -0.13
N ASN A 105 0.72 -14.11 0.89
CA ASN A 105 1.49 -15.35 0.99
C ASN A 105 1.20 -16.32 -0.17
N THR A 106 -0.04 -16.45 -0.60
CA THR A 106 -0.40 -17.28 -1.75
C THR A 106 0.16 -16.70 -3.05
N LEU A 107 0.10 -15.38 -3.23
CA LEU A 107 0.67 -14.71 -4.41
C LEU A 107 2.19 -14.95 -4.49
N LEU A 108 2.92 -14.80 -3.38
CA LEU A 108 4.36 -15.03 -3.32
C LEU A 108 4.73 -16.50 -3.54
N ALA A 109 3.96 -17.45 -2.98
CA ALA A 109 4.21 -18.88 -3.16
C ALA A 109 4.01 -19.34 -4.61
N ARG A 110 3.19 -18.63 -5.40
CA ARG A 110 2.85 -18.98 -6.77
C ARG A 110 3.82 -18.42 -7.82
N SER A 111 4.55 -17.36 -7.50
CA SER A 111 5.46 -16.68 -8.43
C SER A 111 6.79 -16.33 -7.74
N GLU A 112 7.86 -17.04 -8.15
CA GLU A 112 9.21 -16.79 -7.65
C GLU A 112 9.69 -15.36 -7.97
N GLU A 113 9.40 -14.85 -9.18
CA GLU A 113 9.76 -13.49 -9.56
C GLU A 113 9.06 -12.44 -8.67
N LEU A 114 7.77 -12.64 -8.40
CA LEU A 114 7.04 -11.77 -7.47
C LEU A 114 7.62 -11.84 -6.05
N ALA A 115 8.00 -13.03 -5.59
CA ALA A 115 8.61 -13.21 -4.27
C ALA A 115 9.95 -12.47 -4.15
N GLN A 116 10.79 -12.54 -5.18
CA GLN A 116 12.08 -11.82 -5.24
C GLN A 116 11.88 -10.29 -5.23
N GLU A 117 10.99 -9.78 -6.07
CA GLU A 117 10.66 -8.34 -6.13
C GLU A 117 10.07 -7.84 -4.78
N TYR A 118 9.19 -8.65 -4.18
CA TYR A 118 8.60 -8.33 -2.88
C TYR A 118 9.64 -8.31 -1.75
N HIS A 119 10.55 -9.28 -1.72
CA HIS A 119 11.64 -9.33 -0.76
C HIS A 119 12.55 -8.11 -0.89
N GLN A 120 12.97 -7.78 -2.12
CA GLN A 120 13.78 -6.59 -2.40
C GLN A 120 13.06 -5.32 -1.94
N PHE A 121 11.77 -5.16 -2.28
CA PHE A 121 10.97 -4.02 -1.85
C PHE A 121 10.92 -3.89 -0.32
N THR A 122 10.66 -5.00 0.39
CA THR A 122 10.50 -4.98 1.84
C THR A 122 11.82 -4.67 2.56
N GLU A 123 12.90 -5.38 2.21
CA GLU A 123 14.16 -5.32 2.96
C GLU A 123 15.04 -4.14 2.54
N ALA A 124 15.11 -3.85 1.24
CA ALA A 124 16.05 -2.86 0.72
C ALA A 124 15.42 -1.47 0.48
N GLU A 125 14.11 -1.34 0.48
CA GLU A 125 13.47 -0.10 0.07
C GLU A 125 12.46 0.44 1.11
N VAL A 126 11.34 -0.27 1.36
CA VAL A 126 10.26 0.28 2.20
C VAL A 126 10.64 0.36 3.67
N THR A 127 11.28 -0.68 4.23
CA THR A 127 11.69 -0.67 5.64
C THR A 127 12.73 0.42 5.93
N PRO A 128 13.81 0.59 5.14
CA PRO A 128 14.71 1.72 5.28
C PRO A 128 14.02 3.09 5.08
N ALA A 129 13.09 3.19 4.12
CA ALA A 129 12.37 4.44 3.90
C ALA A 129 11.51 4.83 5.11
N ILE A 130 10.79 3.88 5.74
CA ILE A 130 10.02 4.15 6.97
C ILE A 130 10.97 4.62 8.09
N ALA A 131 12.12 3.96 8.28
CA ALA A 131 13.10 4.38 9.27
C ALA A 131 13.61 5.80 9.00
N GLN A 132 13.85 6.16 7.74
CA GLN A 132 14.25 7.51 7.34
C GLN A 132 13.15 8.53 7.63
N GLN A 133 11.88 8.21 7.40
CA GLN A 133 10.77 9.11 7.73
C GLN A 133 10.66 9.34 9.25
N CYS A 134 10.82 8.30 10.04
CA CYS A 134 10.90 8.46 11.50
C CYS A 134 12.10 9.32 11.92
N GLN A 135 13.26 9.19 11.26
CA GLN A 135 14.42 10.04 11.53
C GLN A 135 14.13 11.52 11.22
N VAL A 136 13.43 11.81 10.12
CA VAL A 136 12.98 13.17 9.81
C VAL A 136 12.10 13.74 10.93
N LEU A 137 11.20 12.94 11.52
CA LEU A 137 10.38 13.36 12.65
C LEU A 137 11.20 13.62 13.92
N ILE A 138 12.28 12.88 14.15
CA ILE A 138 13.24 13.11 15.25
C ILE A 138 14.00 14.42 15.02
N ASP A 139 14.57 14.59 13.83
CA ASP A 139 15.44 15.73 13.49
C ASP A 139 14.70 17.07 13.57
N CYS A 140 13.39 17.08 13.28
CA CYS A 140 12.55 18.27 13.42
C CYS A 140 11.92 18.44 14.81
N GLY A 141 12.24 17.56 15.77
CA GLY A 141 11.73 17.64 17.15
C GLY A 141 10.26 17.25 17.32
N PHE A 142 9.67 16.61 16.32
CA PHE A 142 8.28 16.14 16.38
C PHE A 142 8.10 14.95 17.33
N ILE A 143 9.05 14.00 17.31
CA ILE A 143 9.11 12.87 18.24
C ILE A 143 10.47 12.82 18.95
N ASP A 144 10.45 12.33 20.18
CA ASP A 144 11.64 12.00 20.98
C ASP A 144 11.61 10.51 21.32
N ILE A 145 12.54 9.73 20.73
CA ILE A 145 12.55 8.28 20.79
C ILE A 145 13.98 7.74 20.74
N ASP A 146 14.28 6.77 21.58
CA ASP A 146 15.58 6.07 21.56
C ASP A 146 15.71 5.12 20.34
N ALA A 147 16.95 4.81 19.97
CA ALA A 147 17.25 3.98 18.80
C ALA A 147 16.63 2.57 18.86
N ALA A 148 16.52 1.96 20.04
CA ALA A 148 15.94 0.63 20.20
C ALA A 148 14.42 0.66 20.00
N SER A 149 13.76 1.71 20.53
CA SER A 149 12.32 1.96 20.34
C SER A 149 12.01 2.33 18.89
N LEU A 150 12.86 3.15 18.26
CA LEU A 150 12.73 3.49 16.84
C LEU A 150 12.70 2.23 15.94
N LYS A 151 13.63 1.30 16.16
CA LYS A 151 13.65 0.04 15.41
C LYS A 151 12.36 -0.75 15.58
N ARG A 152 11.82 -0.84 16.80
CA ARG A 152 10.54 -1.51 17.07
C ARG A 152 9.35 -0.79 16.40
N CYS A 153 9.33 0.54 16.50
CA CYS A 153 8.28 1.35 15.83
C CYS A 153 8.29 1.15 14.33
N THR A 154 9.44 1.21 13.67
CA THR A 154 9.56 0.97 12.21
C THR A 154 9.01 -0.40 11.84
N THR A 155 9.36 -1.45 12.58
CA THR A 155 8.84 -2.81 12.36
C THR A 155 7.32 -2.86 12.53
N ASN A 156 6.79 -2.24 13.61
CA ASN A 156 5.36 -2.25 13.91
C ASN A 156 4.55 -1.42 12.88
N ILE A 157 5.08 -0.29 12.43
CA ILE A 157 4.46 0.52 11.36
C ILE A 157 4.29 -0.34 10.10
N TRP A 158 5.36 -1.03 9.65
CA TRP A 158 5.29 -1.89 8.49
C TRP A 158 4.34 -3.08 8.69
N LEU A 159 4.44 -3.74 9.84
CA LEU A 159 3.60 -4.89 10.19
C LEU A 159 2.11 -4.52 10.19
N ILE A 160 1.74 -3.44 10.86
CA ILE A 160 0.34 -2.97 10.91
C ILE A 160 -0.11 -2.56 9.53
N SER A 161 0.65 -1.73 8.82
CA SER A 161 0.28 -1.29 7.47
C SER A 161 0.04 -2.47 6.54
N LYS A 162 0.94 -3.46 6.54
CA LYS A 162 0.84 -4.65 5.68
C LYS A 162 -0.39 -5.50 5.94
N TYR A 163 -0.72 -5.73 7.22
CA TYR A 163 -1.78 -6.68 7.60
C TYR A 163 -3.11 -6.01 7.96
N TRP A 164 -3.18 -4.68 7.92
CA TRP A 164 -4.35 -3.93 8.36
C TRP A 164 -5.63 -4.34 7.61
N PHE A 165 -5.60 -4.36 6.28
CA PHE A 165 -6.78 -4.70 5.48
C PHE A 165 -7.22 -6.16 5.65
N VAL A 166 -6.30 -7.08 5.91
CA VAL A 166 -6.63 -8.48 6.26
C VAL A 166 -7.31 -8.56 7.61
N PHE A 167 -6.79 -7.82 8.59
CA PHE A 167 -7.38 -7.73 9.93
C PHE A 167 -8.81 -7.18 9.86
N GLU A 168 -9.03 -6.04 9.19
CA GLU A 168 -10.33 -5.43 9.00
C GLU A 168 -11.32 -6.37 8.30
N SER A 169 -10.90 -7.00 7.20
CA SER A 169 -11.73 -7.96 6.45
C SER A 169 -12.14 -9.16 7.31
N SER A 170 -11.26 -9.63 8.20
CA SER A 170 -11.57 -10.74 9.11
C SER A 170 -12.53 -10.35 10.23
N ALA A 171 -12.54 -9.08 10.63
CA ALA A 171 -13.41 -8.56 11.69
C ALA A 171 -14.84 -8.26 11.20
N GLN A 172 -15.03 -7.94 9.93
CA GLN A 172 -16.31 -7.48 9.36
C GLN A 172 -17.23 -8.60 8.82
N GLN A 173 -17.09 -9.86 9.28
CA GLN A 173 -18.02 -10.96 8.98
C GLN A 173 -18.47 -11.05 7.50
N GLN A 174 -17.55 -11.02 6.56
CA GLN A 174 -17.78 -11.16 5.10
C GLN A 174 -18.35 -9.93 4.37
N GLU A 175 -18.49 -8.78 4.99
CA GLU A 175 -18.80 -7.56 4.25
C GLU A 175 -17.56 -7.04 3.48
N PRO A 176 -17.74 -6.43 2.29
CA PRO A 176 -16.64 -5.78 1.59
C PRO A 176 -15.99 -4.70 2.46
N LEU A 177 -14.65 -4.60 2.41
CA LEU A 177 -13.94 -3.51 3.07
C LEU A 177 -14.48 -2.16 2.62
N ASP A 178 -14.87 -1.32 3.57
CA ASP A 178 -15.27 0.06 3.33
C ASP A 178 -14.05 1.00 3.28
N GLU A 179 -14.22 2.19 2.71
CA GLU A 179 -13.15 3.19 2.68
C GLU A 179 -12.73 3.67 4.07
N GLN A 180 -13.61 3.54 5.07
CA GLN A 180 -13.30 3.89 6.46
C GLN A 180 -12.21 2.99 7.06
N ALA A 181 -12.00 1.79 6.52
CA ALA A 181 -10.89 0.94 6.89
C ALA A 181 -9.52 1.63 6.74
N LYS A 182 -9.36 2.53 5.74
CA LYS A 182 -8.14 3.35 5.59
C LYS A 182 -7.92 4.23 6.81
N PHE A 183 -8.93 4.98 7.21
CA PHE A 183 -8.83 5.94 8.33
C PHE A 183 -8.56 5.23 9.65
N ARG A 184 -9.20 4.08 9.88
CA ARG A 184 -8.90 3.25 11.05
C ARG A 184 -7.46 2.76 11.05
N GLY A 185 -6.92 2.37 9.88
CA GLY A 185 -5.52 1.95 9.71
C GLY A 185 -4.54 3.09 9.95
N ILE A 186 -4.82 4.28 9.45
CA ILE A 186 -4.02 5.49 9.69
C ILE A 186 -3.93 5.77 11.18
N LYS A 187 -5.06 5.75 11.90
CA LYS A 187 -5.10 5.94 13.36
C LYS A 187 -4.26 4.89 14.09
N GLN A 188 -4.28 3.63 13.65
CA GLN A 188 -3.46 2.56 14.25
C GLN A 188 -1.96 2.81 14.03
N VAL A 189 -1.55 3.16 12.82
CA VAL A 189 -0.16 3.49 12.54
C VAL A 189 0.29 4.71 13.35
N MET A 190 -0.51 5.76 13.38
CA MET A 190 -0.20 6.94 14.19
C MET A 190 -0.12 6.63 15.67
N SER A 191 -0.97 5.74 16.21
CA SER A 191 -0.92 5.35 17.64
C SER A 191 0.42 4.75 18.06
N ILE A 192 1.20 4.17 17.14
CA ILE A 192 2.55 3.62 17.43
C ILE A 192 3.52 4.72 17.83
N VAL A 193 3.46 5.87 17.18
CA VAL A 193 4.38 7.00 17.44
C VAL A 193 3.85 7.96 18.50
N GLN A 194 2.56 7.89 18.82
CA GLN A 194 1.90 8.77 19.79
C GLN A 194 2.63 8.91 21.13
N PRO A 195 3.16 7.83 21.78
CA PRO A 195 3.87 7.95 23.06
C PRO A 195 5.12 8.81 23.00
N TYR A 196 5.71 8.95 21.81
CA TYR A 196 6.98 9.63 21.56
C TYR A 196 6.80 11.06 21.03
N VAL A 197 5.56 11.49 20.75
CA VAL A 197 5.27 12.87 20.30
C VAL A 197 5.66 13.84 21.40
N THR A 198 6.46 14.86 21.05
CA THR A 198 6.94 15.86 22.01
C THR A 198 5.81 16.76 22.52
N GLN A 199 6.05 17.43 23.64
CA GLN A 199 5.04 18.26 24.32
C GLN A 199 4.49 19.36 23.40
N GLU A 200 5.32 19.91 22.53
CA GLU A 200 4.95 20.94 21.57
C GLU A 200 3.82 20.51 20.62
N TYR A 201 3.87 19.27 20.14
CA TYR A 201 2.93 18.74 19.14
C TYR A 201 1.82 17.88 19.75
N ARG A 202 1.89 17.53 21.04
CA ARG A 202 1.02 16.56 21.70
C ARG A 202 -0.46 16.91 21.57
N ALA A 203 -0.87 18.12 21.92
CA ALA A 203 -2.27 18.53 21.89
C ALA A 203 -2.87 18.48 20.48
N ALA A 204 -2.12 18.95 19.46
CA ALA A 204 -2.56 18.89 18.07
C ALA A 204 -2.61 17.45 17.54
N TYR A 205 -1.68 16.60 17.98
CA TYR A 205 -1.65 15.19 17.61
C TYR A 205 -2.86 14.41 18.17
N ASP A 206 -3.13 14.58 19.45
CA ASP A 206 -4.26 13.93 20.12
C ASP A 206 -5.59 14.41 19.53
N ALA A 207 -5.71 15.69 19.15
CA ALA A 207 -6.88 16.21 18.49
C ALA A 207 -7.16 15.58 17.12
N ILE A 208 -6.12 15.24 16.33
CA ILE A 208 -6.27 14.59 15.02
C ILE A 208 -6.60 13.10 15.19
N ILE A 209 -5.88 12.39 16.06
CA ILE A 209 -6.08 10.93 16.23
C ILE A 209 -7.46 10.60 16.79
N ASN A 210 -8.01 11.46 17.67
CA ASN A 210 -9.28 11.23 18.34
C ASN A 210 -10.50 11.80 17.59
N ARG A 211 -10.31 12.31 16.37
CA ARG A 211 -11.46 12.75 15.56
C ARG A 211 -12.27 11.55 15.10
N ASP A 212 -13.58 11.59 15.33
CA ASP A 212 -14.52 10.53 14.94
C ASP A 212 -15.12 10.75 13.54
N ASP A 213 -14.87 11.91 12.95
CA ASP A 213 -15.40 12.38 11.66
C ASP A 213 -14.43 12.18 10.47
N LEU A 214 -13.37 11.40 10.68
CA LEU A 214 -12.38 11.06 9.65
C LEU A 214 -12.45 9.58 9.29
#